data_1cc827b2d3b248b60baae91618967b1e
#
_entry.id   1cc827b2d3b248b60baae91618967b1e
#
_cell.length_a   1.000
_cell.length_b   1.000
_cell.length_c   1.000
_cell.angle_alpha   90.00
_cell.angle_beta   90.00
_cell.angle_gamma   90.00
#
_symmetry.space_group_name_H-M   'P 1'
#
loop_
_entity.id
_entity.type
_entity.pdbx_description
1 polymer ?
#
loop_
_entity_poly.entity_id
_entity_poly.type
_entity_poly.pdbx_seq_one_letter_code
_entity_poly.pdbx_strand_id
1 'polypeptide(L)'
;MKRLAISLFLVLVLTLSLISGCSGGATLTIYHAGSLTIPFDDLTKEFNKLYPDIKVETEATGSATAIRKVTELGKQAGIIASADYTLIPELMFPEYAEWYITFACNQMVIAYTNKSRFGNEINRDNWYEILQRDGVRYGRSDPDQDPCGYRTLMVWQLAEDYYNAPELYDKLYDAEGDLMRPKEVDLIALLESGDLDYAFEYSSIAVQHNLNYVVLPPEINLSDENFKDFYATAQVEISGKKPGETITQIGKPIVYGITIPKDAPHPELAVAWIDFLLSSDGMAIIEANGQPPIIPAVTNDKSKLPDELRKYVTESN
;
A
#
# COMPACT_ATOMS: atom_id res chain seq x y z
N MET A 1 42.93 34.12 45.06
CA MET A 1 42.16 32.91 44.76
C MET A 1 40.69 33.15 44.36
N LYS A 2 40.01 34.20 44.82
CA LYS A 2 38.58 34.46 44.48
C LYS A 2 38.37 34.99 43.04
N ARG A 3 39.33 35.59 42.36
CA ARG A 3 39.19 36.12 40.99
C ARG A 3 39.37 35.02 39.88
N LEU A 4 40.07 33.93 40.19
CA LEU A 4 40.27 32.84 39.24
C LEU A 4 39.04 31.92 39.14
N ALA A 5 38.29 31.76 40.22
CA ALA A 5 37.09 30.94 40.27
C ALA A 5 35.90 31.55 39.48
N ILE A 6 35.83 32.90 39.42
CA ILE A 6 34.76 33.63 38.70
C ILE A 6 34.98 33.56 37.18
N SER A 7 36.24 33.60 36.71
CA SER A 7 36.54 33.46 35.27
C SER A 7 36.30 32.06 34.74
N LEU A 8 36.48 31.02 35.55
CA LEU A 8 36.23 29.63 35.13
C LEU A 8 34.74 29.31 35.04
N PHE A 9 33.92 29.95 35.92
CA PHE A 9 32.47 29.77 35.91
C PHE A 9 31.82 30.52 34.72
N LEU A 10 32.35 31.65 34.29
CA LEU A 10 31.86 32.43 33.14
C LEU A 10 32.15 31.73 31.80
N VAL A 11 33.32 31.03 31.68
CA VAL A 11 33.67 30.26 30.49
C VAL A 11 32.80 29.01 30.38
N LEU A 12 32.42 28.35 31.48
CA LEU A 12 31.58 27.16 31.48
C LEU A 12 30.12 27.47 31.12
N VAL A 13 29.63 28.69 31.40
CA VAL A 13 28.26 29.14 31.07
C VAL A 13 28.18 29.56 29.59
N LEU A 14 29.29 30.03 29.00
CA LEU A 14 29.32 30.45 27.57
C LEU A 14 29.41 29.27 26.59
N THR A 15 29.85 28.09 27.04
CA THR A 15 29.93 26.88 26.16
C THR A 15 28.65 26.09 26.10
N LEU A 16 27.65 26.40 26.99
CA LEU A 16 26.34 25.72 26.98
C LEU A 16 25.29 26.41 26.08
N SER A 17 25.66 27.59 25.51
CA SER A 17 24.70 28.42 24.75
C SER A 17 24.82 28.27 23.22
N LEU A 18 25.58 27.29 22.69
CA LEU A 18 25.81 27.10 21.25
C LEU A 18 25.14 25.85 20.71
N ILE A 19 24.24 25.18 21.46
CA ILE A 19 23.40 24.10 20.93
C ILE A 19 21.93 24.59 20.87
N SER A 20 21.75 25.83 20.42
CA SER A 20 20.46 26.29 19.90
C SER A 20 20.58 26.38 18.38
N GLY A 21 20.93 25.26 17.78
CA GLY A 21 20.89 25.08 16.33
C GLY A 21 19.53 24.57 15.93
N CYS A 22 18.80 25.38 15.18
CA CYS A 22 17.68 25.06 14.31
C CYS A 22 16.73 23.96 14.82
N SER A 23 15.71 24.33 15.56
CA SER A 23 14.52 23.50 15.75
C SER A 23 13.63 23.54 14.50
N GLY A 24 14.17 23.20 13.34
CA GLY A 24 13.38 22.66 12.26
C GLY A 24 13.22 21.18 12.59
N GLY A 25 12.06 20.75 13.09
CA GLY A 25 11.80 19.35 13.36
C GLY A 25 12.15 18.51 12.13
N ALA A 26 12.86 17.40 12.33
CA ALA A 26 13.19 16.50 11.22
C ALA A 26 11.90 15.96 10.61
N THR A 27 11.84 15.91 9.27
CA THR A 27 10.64 15.46 8.55
C THR A 27 10.86 14.03 8.05
N LEU A 28 9.92 13.14 8.37
CA LEU A 28 9.82 11.80 7.81
C LEU A 28 8.84 11.84 6.64
N THR A 29 9.33 11.61 5.42
CA THR A 29 8.48 11.50 4.22
C THR A 29 8.17 10.05 3.92
N ILE A 30 6.89 9.72 3.75
CA ILE A 30 6.40 8.37 3.46
C ILE A 30 5.65 8.38 2.13
N TYR A 31 6.11 7.63 1.12
CA TYR A 31 5.33 7.35 -0.08
C TYR A 31 4.67 5.99 0.06
N HIS A 32 3.37 5.93 -0.19
CA HIS A 32 2.60 4.72 0.09
C HIS A 32 1.45 4.48 -0.91
N ALA A 33 0.95 3.24 -0.94
CA ALA A 33 -0.25 2.85 -1.67
C ALA A 33 -1.48 3.67 -1.24
N GLY A 34 -2.41 3.89 -2.16
CA GLY A 34 -3.67 4.60 -1.88
C GLY A 34 -4.45 4.01 -0.71
N SER A 35 -4.57 2.69 -0.65
CA SER A 35 -5.25 1.94 0.41
C SER A 35 -4.64 2.05 1.81
N LEU A 36 -3.45 2.64 1.93
CA LEU A 36 -2.80 2.94 3.20
C LEU A 36 -3.06 4.37 3.70
N THR A 37 -3.82 5.19 2.97
CA THR A 37 -4.04 6.60 3.34
C THR A 37 -4.64 6.72 4.74
N ILE A 38 -5.80 6.14 4.97
CA ILE A 38 -6.49 6.26 6.27
C ILE A 38 -5.72 5.57 7.39
N PRO A 39 -5.27 4.30 7.26
CA PRO A 39 -4.50 3.67 8.32
C PRO A 39 -3.17 4.39 8.64
N PHE A 40 -2.48 4.97 7.65
CA PHE A 40 -1.23 5.71 7.90
C PHE A 40 -1.47 7.08 8.52
N ASP A 41 -2.59 7.73 8.22
CA ASP A 41 -3.03 8.93 8.93
C ASP A 41 -3.34 8.64 10.39
N ASP A 42 -4.03 7.54 10.68
CA ASP A 42 -4.34 7.12 12.06
C ASP A 42 -3.07 6.70 12.82
N LEU A 43 -2.19 5.93 12.19
CA LEU A 43 -0.87 5.59 12.74
C LEU A 43 -0.06 6.85 13.05
N THR A 44 -0.02 7.81 12.13
CA THR A 44 0.72 9.07 12.30
C THR A 44 0.17 9.90 13.46
N LYS A 45 -1.15 9.97 13.63
CA LYS A 45 -1.77 10.64 14.77
C LYS A 45 -1.33 10.03 16.12
N GLU A 46 -1.31 8.69 16.21
CA GLU A 46 -0.90 8.02 17.44
C GLU A 46 0.63 8.10 17.66
N PHE A 47 1.43 7.93 16.58
CA PHE A 47 2.87 8.09 16.60
C PHE A 47 3.29 9.49 17.09
N ASN A 48 2.63 10.54 16.63
CA ASN A 48 2.94 11.93 17.03
C ASN A 48 2.63 12.22 18.50
N LYS A 49 1.81 11.42 19.19
CA LYS A 49 1.64 11.53 20.64
C LYS A 49 2.89 11.07 21.40
N LEU A 50 3.63 10.12 20.84
CA LEU A 50 4.89 9.60 21.39
C LEU A 50 6.10 10.43 20.94
N TYR A 51 6.05 10.98 19.74
CA TYR A 51 7.13 11.72 19.08
C TYR A 51 6.64 13.09 18.55
N PRO A 52 6.28 14.04 19.44
CA PRO A 52 5.63 15.29 19.05
C PRO A 52 6.51 16.24 18.22
N ASP A 53 7.82 16.06 18.28
CA ASP A 53 8.79 16.90 17.54
C ASP A 53 9.09 16.36 16.13
N ILE A 54 8.57 15.18 15.76
CA ILE A 54 8.76 14.57 14.43
C ILE A 54 7.59 15.00 13.55
N LYS A 55 7.91 15.63 12.41
CA LYS A 55 6.93 15.90 11.37
C LYS A 55 6.87 14.69 10.44
N VAL A 56 5.71 14.06 10.28
CA VAL A 56 5.47 13.01 9.30
C VAL A 56 4.67 13.60 8.15
N GLU A 57 5.17 13.42 6.92
CA GLU A 57 4.50 13.78 5.67
C GLU A 57 4.25 12.52 4.86
N THR A 58 2.98 12.25 4.58
CA THR A 58 2.56 11.09 3.78
C THR A 58 2.12 11.53 2.40
N GLU A 59 2.40 10.72 1.37
CA GLU A 59 1.89 10.94 0.03
C GLU A 59 1.37 9.63 -0.55
N ALA A 60 0.07 9.59 -0.79
CA ALA A 60 -0.64 8.44 -1.35
C ALA A 60 -0.60 8.45 -2.88
N THR A 61 -0.12 7.35 -3.48
CA THR A 61 -0.12 7.12 -4.93
C THR A 61 -0.38 5.64 -5.23
N GLY A 62 -0.45 5.25 -6.52
CA GLY A 62 -0.29 3.82 -6.84
C GLY A 62 1.09 3.33 -6.41
N SER A 63 1.21 2.08 -5.96
CA SER A 63 2.45 1.57 -5.36
C SER A 63 3.64 1.61 -6.31
N ALA A 64 3.46 1.26 -7.59
CA ALA A 64 4.52 1.36 -8.58
C ALA A 64 4.95 2.82 -8.79
N THR A 65 4.00 3.76 -8.79
CA THR A 65 4.28 5.20 -8.86
C THR A 65 5.06 5.68 -7.62
N ALA A 66 4.70 5.23 -6.41
CA ALA A 66 5.43 5.55 -5.17
C ALA A 66 6.90 5.14 -5.27
N ILE A 67 7.16 3.93 -5.75
CA ILE A 67 8.52 3.41 -5.94
C ILE A 67 9.26 4.22 -7.02
N ARG A 68 8.63 4.48 -8.16
CA ARG A 68 9.24 5.24 -9.28
C ARG A 68 9.60 6.67 -8.93
N LYS A 69 8.93 7.29 -7.96
CA LYS A 69 9.37 8.59 -7.43
C LYS A 69 10.80 8.54 -6.89
N VAL A 70 11.16 7.47 -6.23
CA VAL A 70 12.52 7.27 -5.72
C VAL A 70 13.46 6.80 -6.83
N THR A 71 13.09 5.75 -7.57
CA THR A 71 13.99 5.07 -8.52
C THR A 71 14.21 5.83 -9.83
N GLU A 72 13.21 6.58 -10.31
CA GLU A 72 13.28 7.28 -11.60
C GLU A 72 13.35 8.80 -11.43
N LEU A 73 12.62 9.37 -10.45
CA LEU A 73 12.58 10.82 -10.28
C LEU A 73 13.58 11.35 -9.23
N GLY A 74 14.33 10.45 -8.56
CA GLY A 74 15.32 10.81 -7.56
C GLY A 74 14.74 11.55 -6.33
N LYS A 75 13.45 11.33 -6.03
CA LYS A 75 12.82 11.89 -4.83
C LYS A 75 13.29 11.14 -3.60
N GLN A 76 13.59 11.87 -2.55
CA GLN A 76 13.94 11.27 -1.27
C GLN A 76 12.69 10.82 -0.52
N ALA A 77 12.74 9.64 0.08
CA ALA A 77 11.72 9.09 0.97
C ALA A 77 12.38 8.46 2.19
N GLY A 78 11.78 8.62 3.36
CA GLY A 78 12.15 7.87 4.55
C GLY A 78 11.59 6.44 4.50
N ILE A 79 10.37 6.29 3.97
CA ILE A 79 9.68 4.99 3.88
C ILE A 79 8.99 4.87 2.52
N ILE A 80 9.01 3.65 1.96
CA ILE A 80 8.15 3.20 0.87
C ILE A 80 7.25 2.08 1.39
N ALA A 81 5.92 2.21 1.21
CA ALA A 81 4.95 1.17 1.55
C ALA A 81 4.05 0.85 0.35
N SER A 82 4.04 -0.42 -0.03
CA SER A 82 3.39 -0.94 -1.24
C SER A 82 2.24 -1.88 -0.89
N ALA A 83 1.16 -1.83 -1.66
CA ALA A 83 0.08 -2.83 -1.60
C ALA A 83 0.49 -4.19 -2.21
N ASP A 84 1.60 -4.25 -2.91
CA ASP A 84 2.27 -5.50 -3.30
C ASP A 84 3.75 -5.44 -2.88
N TYR A 85 4.13 -6.33 -1.94
CA TYR A 85 5.49 -6.39 -1.44
C TYR A 85 6.51 -6.76 -2.52
N THR A 86 6.11 -7.49 -3.56
CA THR A 86 7.05 -7.94 -4.61
C THR A 86 7.55 -6.83 -5.51
N LEU A 87 6.81 -5.72 -5.60
CA LEU A 87 7.30 -4.53 -6.31
C LEU A 87 8.57 -3.95 -5.67
N ILE A 88 8.78 -4.16 -4.36
CA ILE A 88 9.98 -3.66 -3.67
C ILE A 88 11.24 -4.35 -4.22
N PRO A 89 11.40 -5.69 -4.17
CA PRO A 89 12.59 -6.31 -4.75
C PRO A 89 12.64 -6.16 -6.27
N GLU A 90 11.53 -6.20 -6.98
CA GLU A 90 11.50 -6.09 -8.43
C GLU A 90 11.98 -4.73 -8.95
N LEU A 91 11.58 -3.64 -8.30
CA LEU A 91 11.87 -2.29 -8.78
C LEU A 91 12.98 -1.57 -7.99
N MET A 92 13.27 -1.98 -6.74
CA MET A 92 14.21 -1.26 -5.89
C MET A 92 15.52 -2.02 -5.62
N PHE A 93 15.52 -3.39 -5.67
CA PHE A 93 16.74 -4.13 -5.34
C PHE A 93 17.69 -4.23 -6.53
N PRO A 94 19.00 -4.28 -6.27
CA PRO A 94 19.66 -3.95 -4.98
C PRO A 94 19.98 -2.46 -4.82
N GLU A 95 19.69 -1.61 -5.81
CA GLU A 95 20.21 -0.23 -5.87
C GLU A 95 19.62 0.67 -4.78
N TYR A 96 18.29 0.60 -4.57
CA TYR A 96 17.54 1.54 -3.71
C TYR A 96 17.09 0.94 -2.38
N ALA A 97 17.00 -0.39 -2.27
CA ALA A 97 16.66 -1.10 -1.04
C ALA A 97 17.31 -2.48 -1.02
N GLU A 98 17.31 -3.18 0.15
CA GLU A 98 17.89 -4.52 0.30
C GLU A 98 16.99 -5.48 1.09
N TRP A 99 15.96 -4.96 1.69
CA TRP A 99 15.02 -5.73 2.50
C TRP A 99 13.61 -5.16 2.36
N TYR A 100 12.64 -5.97 2.70
CA TYR A 100 11.26 -5.57 2.95
C TYR A 100 10.71 -6.29 4.16
N ILE A 101 9.64 -5.74 4.74
CA ILE A 101 8.82 -6.40 5.75
C ILE A 101 7.40 -6.44 5.20
N THR A 102 6.77 -7.65 5.21
CA THR A 102 5.33 -7.79 4.94
C THR A 102 4.58 -7.67 6.25
N PHE A 103 3.48 -6.89 6.27
CA PHE A 103 2.83 -6.55 7.53
C PHE A 103 1.30 -6.71 7.54
N ALA A 104 0.65 -6.75 6.38
CA ALA A 104 -0.81 -6.88 6.28
C ALA A 104 -1.23 -7.58 4.99
N CYS A 105 -2.46 -8.12 4.99
CA CYS A 105 -3.13 -8.74 3.85
C CYS A 105 -4.32 -7.91 3.37
N ASN A 106 -4.90 -8.32 2.23
CA ASN A 106 -6.15 -7.77 1.73
C ASN A 106 -6.87 -8.79 0.81
N GLN A 107 -8.01 -8.39 0.23
CA GLN A 107 -8.72 -9.13 -0.79
C GLN A 107 -9.37 -8.18 -1.79
N MET A 108 -9.59 -8.66 -3.02
CA MET A 108 -10.35 -7.94 -4.03
C MET A 108 -11.86 -8.07 -3.78
N VAL A 109 -12.56 -6.96 -3.93
CA VAL A 109 -14.02 -6.85 -3.85
C VAL A 109 -14.54 -5.98 -4.98
N ILE A 110 -15.86 -5.97 -5.19
CA ILE A 110 -16.53 -5.01 -6.06
C ILE A 110 -17.31 -4.04 -5.17
N ALA A 111 -16.80 -2.82 -5.03
CA ALA A 111 -17.42 -1.76 -4.25
C ALA A 111 -18.52 -1.05 -5.05
N TYR A 112 -19.58 -0.61 -4.35
CA TYR A 112 -20.70 0.11 -4.94
C TYR A 112 -21.44 0.96 -3.91
N THR A 113 -22.39 1.79 -4.35
CA THR A 113 -23.23 2.63 -3.48
C THR A 113 -24.71 2.34 -3.68
N ASN A 114 -25.56 2.98 -2.87
CA ASN A 114 -27.00 2.90 -3.06
C ASN A 114 -27.51 3.58 -4.36
N LYS A 115 -26.63 4.29 -5.09
CA LYS A 115 -26.92 4.90 -6.39
C LYS A 115 -26.62 3.96 -7.56
N SER A 116 -25.88 2.87 -7.31
CA SER A 116 -25.40 1.95 -8.34
C SER A 116 -26.56 1.19 -8.96
N ARG A 117 -26.58 1.12 -10.30
CA ARG A 117 -27.58 0.34 -11.05
C ARG A 117 -27.47 -1.12 -10.66
N PHE A 118 -28.60 -1.74 -10.43
CA PHE A 118 -28.68 -3.16 -10.02
C PHE A 118 -27.97 -3.49 -8.69
N GLY A 119 -27.72 -2.48 -7.83
CA GLY A 119 -27.04 -2.68 -6.54
C GLY A 119 -27.76 -3.63 -5.58
N ASN A 120 -29.08 -3.86 -5.74
CA ASN A 120 -29.86 -4.84 -4.99
C ASN A 120 -29.89 -6.24 -5.63
N GLU A 121 -29.34 -6.40 -6.83
CA GLU A 121 -29.31 -7.67 -7.56
C GLU A 121 -27.91 -8.29 -7.52
N ILE A 122 -26.86 -7.45 -7.57
CA ILE A 122 -25.46 -7.88 -7.65
C ILE A 122 -25.07 -8.73 -6.44
N ASN A 123 -24.40 -9.82 -6.73
CA ASN A 123 -23.84 -10.72 -5.71
C ASN A 123 -22.64 -11.49 -6.29
N ARG A 124 -22.02 -12.36 -5.46
CA ARG A 124 -20.83 -13.11 -5.83
C ARG A 124 -21.00 -14.06 -7.02
N ASP A 125 -22.23 -14.46 -7.33
CA ASP A 125 -22.51 -15.47 -8.35
C ASP A 125 -22.93 -14.85 -9.70
N ASN A 126 -23.22 -13.53 -9.75
CA ASN A 126 -23.76 -12.88 -10.96
C ASN A 126 -23.10 -11.53 -11.31
N TRP A 127 -22.10 -11.07 -10.56
CA TRP A 127 -21.49 -9.76 -10.78
C TRP A 127 -20.98 -9.57 -12.21
N TYR A 128 -20.39 -10.60 -12.79
CA TYR A 128 -19.85 -10.57 -14.14
C TYR A 128 -20.95 -10.44 -15.22
N GLU A 129 -22.17 -10.90 -14.96
CA GLU A 129 -23.33 -10.65 -15.83
C GLU A 129 -23.90 -9.25 -15.65
N ILE A 130 -23.93 -8.76 -14.39
CA ILE A 130 -24.40 -7.40 -14.07
C ILE A 130 -23.53 -6.33 -14.71
N LEU A 131 -22.18 -6.49 -14.65
CA LEU A 131 -21.25 -5.51 -15.23
C LEU A 131 -21.38 -5.40 -16.76
N GLN A 132 -21.88 -6.43 -17.44
CA GLN A 132 -22.09 -6.43 -18.89
C GLN A 132 -23.48 -5.90 -19.31
N ARG A 133 -24.34 -5.47 -18.36
CA ARG A 133 -25.67 -4.90 -18.71
C ARG A 133 -25.53 -3.50 -19.29
N ASP A 134 -26.41 -3.17 -20.23
CA ASP A 134 -26.44 -1.86 -20.91
C ASP A 134 -26.43 -0.69 -19.91
N GLY A 135 -25.51 0.22 -20.11
CA GLY A 135 -25.37 1.46 -19.36
C GLY A 135 -24.71 1.29 -17.97
N VAL A 136 -24.35 0.08 -17.54
CA VAL A 136 -23.53 -0.12 -16.32
C VAL A 136 -22.13 0.39 -16.57
N ARG A 137 -21.60 1.17 -15.62
CA ARG A 137 -20.23 1.69 -15.63
C ARG A 137 -19.48 1.17 -14.43
N TYR A 138 -18.29 0.66 -14.67
CA TYR A 138 -17.40 0.18 -13.61
C TYR A 138 -15.99 0.73 -13.80
N GLY A 139 -15.18 0.65 -12.76
CA GLY A 139 -13.84 1.23 -12.78
C GLY A 139 -12.80 0.34 -12.12
N ARG A 140 -11.57 0.59 -12.51
CA ARG A 140 -10.36 -0.02 -11.97
C ARG A 140 -9.21 0.98 -11.96
N SER A 141 -8.17 0.69 -11.22
CA SER A 141 -6.93 1.46 -11.32
C SER A 141 -6.07 1.01 -12.50
N ASP A 142 -5.09 1.84 -12.84
CA ASP A 142 -4.13 1.61 -13.91
C ASP A 142 -3.12 0.52 -13.49
N PRO A 143 -3.03 -0.61 -14.21
CA PRO A 143 -2.16 -1.72 -13.85
C PRO A 143 -0.66 -1.36 -13.82
N ASP A 144 -0.22 -0.37 -14.61
CA ASP A 144 1.16 0.10 -14.62
C ASP A 144 1.52 0.99 -13.42
N GLN A 145 0.54 1.52 -12.74
CA GLN A 145 0.73 2.48 -11.65
C GLN A 145 0.37 1.89 -10.27
N ASP A 146 -0.61 0.99 -10.25
CA ASP A 146 -1.24 0.53 -9.01
C ASP A 146 -1.52 -0.98 -9.04
N PRO A 147 -1.11 -1.73 -7.99
CA PRO A 147 -1.39 -3.16 -7.86
C PRO A 147 -2.88 -3.54 -7.92
N CYS A 148 -3.80 -2.69 -7.44
CA CYS A 148 -5.23 -2.97 -7.55
C CYS A 148 -5.65 -3.12 -9.03
N GLY A 149 -5.05 -2.37 -9.94
CA GLY A 149 -5.31 -2.42 -11.37
C GLY A 149 -4.95 -3.78 -11.98
N TYR A 150 -3.71 -4.24 -11.84
CA TYR A 150 -3.34 -5.55 -12.40
C TYR A 150 -4.02 -6.72 -11.67
N ARG A 151 -4.36 -6.57 -10.38
CA ARG A 151 -5.13 -7.57 -9.64
C ARG A 151 -6.57 -7.65 -10.12
N THR A 152 -7.17 -6.53 -10.54
CA THR A 152 -8.47 -6.52 -11.21
C THR A 152 -8.42 -7.36 -12.49
N LEU A 153 -7.39 -7.17 -13.32
CA LEU A 153 -7.22 -7.97 -14.52
C LEU A 153 -7.01 -9.46 -14.22
N MET A 154 -6.26 -9.79 -13.15
CA MET A 154 -6.12 -11.16 -12.67
C MET A 154 -7.46 -11.75 -12.19
N VAL A 155 -8.26 -10.99 -11.44
CA VAL A 155 -9.61 -11.41 -11.04
C VAL A 155 -10.47 -11.75 -12.24
N TRP A 156 -10.41 -10.97 -13.33
CA TRP A 156 -11.17 -11.23 -14.54
C TRP A 156 -10.72 -12.53 -15.24
N GLN A 157 -9.39 -12.76 -15.32
CA GLN A 157 -8.85 -14.02 -15.86
C GLN A 157 -9.29 -15.23 -15.01
N LEU A 158 -9.12 -15.16 -13.69
CA LEU A 158 -9.53 -16.22 -12.76
C LEU A 158 -11.05 -16.46 -12.78
N ALA A 159 -11.84 -15.41 -12.93
CA ALA A 159 -13.30 -15.51 -13.02
C ALA A 159 -13.77 -16.19 -14.29
N GLU A 160 -13.07 -16.00 -15.42
CA GLU A 160 -13.36 -16.69 -16.68
C GLU A 160 -13.30 -18.20 -16.49
N ASP A 161 -12.24 -18.70 -15.83
CA ASP A 161 -12.09 -20.12 -15.53
C ASP A 161 -13.06 -20.59 -14.44
N TYR A 162 -13.20 -19.85 -13.35
CA TYR A 162 -14.01 -20.22 -12.19
C TYR A 162 -15.50 -20.36 -12.53
N TYR A 163 -16.05 -19.39 -13.28
CA TYR A 163 -17.47 -19.40 -13.68
C TYR A 163 -17.72 -20.15 -14.98
N ASN A 164 -16.66 -20.68 -15.63
CA ASN A 164 -16.72 -21.26 -16.97
C ASN A 164 -17.42 -20.32 -17.97
N ALA A 165 -16.97 -19.04 -17.96
CA ALA A 165 -17.51 -17.95 -18.76
C ALA A 165 -16.48 -17.48 -19.82
N PRO A 166 -16.36 -18.19 -20.94
CA PRO A 166 -15.31 -17.91 -21.94
C PRO A 166 -15.47 -16.48 -22.50
N GLU A 167 -14.33 -15.85 -22.78
CA GLU A 167 -14.21 -14.46 -23.26
C GLU A 167 -14.66 -13.40 -22.22
N LEU A 168 -14.82 -13.78 -20.95
CA LEU A 168 -15.22 -12.84 -19.90
C LEU A 168 -14.18 -11.73 -19.73
N TYR A 169 -12.89 -12.08 -19.72
CA TYR A 169 -11.79 -11.12 -19.63
C TYR A 169 -11.88 -10.08 -20.75
N ASP A 170 -11.94 -10.51 -22.00
CA ASP A 170 -11.98 -9.61 -23.16
C ASP A 170 -13.24 -8.73 -23.13
N LYS A 171 -14.40 -9.30 -22.78
CA LYS A 171 -15.66 -8.56 -22.68
C LYS A 171 -15.62 -7.46 -21.62
N LEU A 172 -14.95 -7.71 -20.48
CA LEU A 172 -14.81 -6.69 -19.43
C LEU A 172 -13.74 -5.66 -19.79
N TYR A 173 -12.63 -6.09 -20.44
CA TYR A 173 -11.53 -5.20 -20.77
C TYR A 173 -11.88 -4.22 -21.89
N ASP A 174 -12.61 -4.67 -22.91
CA ASP A 174 -12.96 -3.86 -24.09
C ASP A 174 -14.31 -3.12 -23.93
N ALA A 175 -14.99 -3.23 -22.77
CA ALA A 175 -16.27 -2.61 -22.56
C ALA A 175 -16.19 -1.07 -22.49
N GLU A 176 -17.14 -0.38 -23.12
CA GLU A 176 -17.31 1.08 -22.99
C GLU A 176 -17.54 1.52 -21.51
N GLY A 177 -17.96 0.59 -20.66
CA GLY A 177 -18.20 0.81 -19.23
C GLY A 177 -16.95 0.81 -18.37
N ASP A 178 -15.82 0.27 -18.85
CA ASP A 178 -14.55 0.24 -18.10
C ASP A 178 -13.92 1.63 -18.03
N LEU A 179 -13.69 2.11 -16.80
CA LEU A 179 -13.10 3.41 -16.55
C LEU A 179 -11.85 3.24 -15.70
N MET A 180 -10.72 3.76 -16.18
CA MET A 180 -9.44 3.63 -15.51
C MET A 180 -9.02 4.92 -14.81
N ARG A 181 -8.42 4.80 -13.61
CA ARG A 181 -7.81 5.90 -12.85
C ARG A 181 -6.40 5.51 -12.40
N PRO A 182 -5.51 6.50 -12.15
CA PRO A 182 -4.13 6.22 -11.72
C PRO A 182 -4.00 5.39 -10.45
N LYS A 183 -4.96 5.49 -9.54
CA LYS A 183 -5.01 4.73 -8.27
C LYS A 183 -6.45 4.40 -7.88
N GLU A 184 -6.61 3.37 -7.07
CA GLU A 184 -7.91 2.82 -6.65
C GLU A 184 -8.78 3.86 -5.92
N VAL A 185 -8.20 4.61 -4.98
CA VAL A 185 -8.96 5.60 -4.20
C VAL A 185 -9.55 6.76 -5.05
N ASP A 186 -9.06 6.97 -6.28
CA ASP A 186 -9.63 7.97 -7.19
C ASP A 186 -11.01 7.55 -7.74
N LEU A 187 -11.38 6.26 -7.62
CA LEU A 187 -12.68 5.73 -8.03
C LEU A 187 -13.80 6.04 -7.02
N ILE A 188 -13.44 6.29 -5.74
CA ILE A 188 -14.40 6.51 -4.66
C ILE A 188 -15.33 7.70 -4.94
N ALA A 189 -14.74 8.82 -5.34
CA ALA A 189 -15.51 10.02 -5.66
C ALA A 189 -16.49 9.79 -6.83
N LEU A 190 -16.15 8.94 -7.79
CA LEU A 190 -17.00 8.59 -8.92
C LEU A 190 -18.15 7.66 -8.52
N LEU A 191 -17.93 6.73 -7.57
CA LEU A 191 -18.98 5.93 -6.96
C LEU A 191 -19.95 6.81 -6.14
N GLU A 192 -19.40 7.71 -5.32
CA GLU A 192 -20.20 8.61 -4.47
C GLU A 192 -21.03 9.61 -5.29
N SER A 193 -20.49 10.12 -6.42
CA SER A 193 -21.26 10.98 -7.33
C SER A 193 -22.33 10.22 -8.11
N GLY A 194 -22.13 8.91 -8.34
CA GLY A 194 -22.93 8.07 -9.22
C GLY A 194 -22.47 8.10 -10.67
N ASP A 195 -21.24 8.59 -10.91
CA ASP A 195 -20.58 8.52 -12.21
C ASP A 195 -20.05 7.13 -12.52
N LEU A 196 -19.82 6.30 -11.52
CA LEU A 196 -19.61 4.86 -11.60
C LEU A 196 -20.72 4.12 -10.83
N ASP A 197 -21.06 2.93 -11.31
CA ASP A 197 -21.91 1.99 -10.59
C ASP A 197 -21.07 1.07 -9.70
N TYR A 198 -19.91 0.62 -10.18
CA TYR A 198 -19.06 -0.35 -9.52
C TYR A 198 -17.59 0.00 -9.64
N ALA A 199 -16.79 -0.38 -8.65
CA ALA A 199 -15.33 -0.30 -8.72
C ALA A 199 -14.69 -1.58 -8.17
N PHE A 200 -13.66 -2.06 -8.85
CA PHE A 200 -12.80 -3.10 -8.31
C PHE A 200 -11.85 -2.47 -7.30
N GLU A 201 -11.94 -2.92 -6.06
CA GLU A 201 -11.29 -2.32 -4.92
C GLU A 201 -10.74 -3.36 -3.96
N TYR A 202 -9.88 -2.91 -3.07
CA TYR A 202 -9.56 -3.69 -1.87
C TYR A 202 -10.71 -3.61 -0.86
N SER A 203 -10.94 -4.72 -0.14
CA SER A 203 -11.97 -4.74 0.91
C SER A 203 -11.74 -3.68 2.00
N SER A 204 -10.49 -3.37 2.31
CA SER A 204 -10.14 -2.31 3.26
C SER A 204 -10.65 -0.94 2.82
N ILE A 205 -10.57 -0.61 1.53
CA ILE A 205 -11.10 0.65 0.97
C ILE A 205 -12.62 0.71 1.16
N ALA A 206 -13.33 -0.38 0.83
CA ALA A 206 -14.78 -0.43 1.01
C ALA A 206 -15.18 -0.23 2.49
N VAL A 207 -14.44 -0.82 3.43
CA VAL A 207 -14.64 -0.64 4.88
C VAL A 207 -14.34 0.80 5.30
N GLN A 208 -13.20 1.36 4.92
CA GLN A 208 -12.74 2.70 5.28
C GLN A 208 -13.70 3.81 4.81
N HIS A 209 -14.31 3.62 3.64
CA HIS A 209 -15.26 4.57 3.03
C HIS A 209 -16.73 4.20 3.25
N ASN A 210 -17.02 3.18 4.06
CA ASN A 210 -18.38 2.72 4.34
C ASN A 210 -19.21 2.46 3.07
N LEU A 211 -18.59 1.84 2.06
CA LEU A 211 -19.24 1.44 0.81
C LEU A 211 -19.92 0.09 0.97
N ASN A 212 -20.97 -0.15 0.17
CA ASN A 212 -21.42 -1.52 -0.05
C ASN A 212 -20.40 -2.25 -0.92
N TYR A 213 -20.27 -3.57 -0.75
CA TYR A 213 -19.38 -4.35 -1.61
C TYR A 213 -19.81 -5.80 -1.75
N VAL A 214 -19.46 -6.38 -2.87
CA VAL A 214 -19.59 -7.83 -3.13
C VAL A 214 -18.28 -8.49 -2.75
N VAL A 215 -18.31 -9.42 -1.81
CA VAL A 215 -17.18 -10.30 -1.50
C VAL A 215 -17.11 -11.38 -2.59
N LEU A 216 -16.03 -11.39 -3.36
CA LEU A 216 -15.79 -12.38 -4.39
C LEU A 216 -15.43 -13.75 -3.78
N PRO A 217 -15.65 -14.86 -4.50
CA PRO A 217 -15.17 -16.18 -4.07
C PRO A 217 -13.69 -16.18 -3.71
N PRO A 218 -13.25 -16.91 -2.65
CA PRO A 218 -11.85 -16.94 -2.25
C PRO A 218 -10.93 -17.47 -3.36
N GLU A 219 -11.45 -18.27 -4.28
CA GLU A 219 -10.73 -18.77 -5.45
C GLU A 219 -10.27 -17.68 -6.41
N ILE A 220 -10.92 -16.51 -6.41
CA ILE A 220 -10.62 -15.43 -7.35
C ILE A 220 -10.31 -14.08 -6.71
N ASN A 221 -10.50 -13.93 -5.39
CA ASN A 221 -10.34 -12.63 -4.69
C ASN A 221 -8.90 -12.34 -4.22
N LEU A 222 -7.96 -13.25 -4.48
CA LEU A 222 -6.54 -13.14 -4.13
C LEU A 222 -6.28 -12.96 -2.62
N SER A 223 -7.05 -13.63 -1.75
CA SER A 223 -6.87 -13.52 -0.31
C SER A 223 -6.25 -14.74 0.37
N ASP A 224 -6.41 -15.93 -0.20
CA ASP A 224 -6.17 -17.21 0.49
C ASP A 224 -4.97 -17.96 -0.12
N GLU A 225 -3.98 -18.26 0.72
CA GLU A 225 -2.78 -19.02 0.36
C GLU A 225 -3.09 -20.43 -0.18
N ASN A 226 -4.24 -21.02 0.20
CA ASN A 226 -4.66 -22.31 -0.31
C ASN A 226 -4.97 -22.31 -1.83
N PHE A 227 -5.26 -21.15 -2.40
CA PHE A 227 -5.54 -20.99 -3.83
C PHE A 227 -4.37 -20.39 -4.62
N LYS A 228 -3.18 -20.29 -4.04
CA LYS A 228 -2.00 -19.68 -4.69
C LYS A 228 -1.67 -20.29 -6.05
N ASP A 229 -1.79 -21.62 -6.19
CA ASP A 229 -1.50 -22.31 -7.44
C ASP A 229 -2.55 -21.97 -8.52
N PHE A 230 -3.81 -21.78 -8.15
CA PHE A 230 -4.84 -21.31 -9.05
C PHE A 230 -4.66 -19.81 -9.37
N TYR A 231 -4.34 -18.98 -8.38
CA TYR A 231 -4.02 -17.57 -8.64
C TYR A 231 -2.87 -17.41 -9.62
N ALA A 232 -1.85 -18.28 -9.56
CA ALA A 232 -0.69 -18.22 -10.43
C ALA A 232 -0.99 -18.53 -11.93
N THR A 233 -2.19 -18.99 -12.26
CA THR A 233 -2.63 -19.12 -13.66
C THR A 233 -2.93 -17.76 -14.30
N ALA A 234 -3.24 -16.73 -13.49
CA ALA A 234 -3.45 -15.36 -13.96
C ALA A 234 -2.14 -14.56 -13.97
N GLN A 235 -1.91 -13.84 -15.06
CA GLN A 235 -0.68 -13.05 -15.27
C GLN A 235 -0.98 -11.74 -15.96
N VAL A 236 -0.26 -10.68 -15.58
CA VAL A 236 -0.37 -9.34 -16.19
C VAL A 236 1.03 -8.76 -16.38
N GLU A 237 1.31 -8.27 -17.59
CA GLU A 237 2.53 -7.52 -17.86
C GLU A 237 2.37 -6.07 -17.43
N ILE A 238 3.34 -5.56 -16.69
CA ILE A 238 3.44 -4.15 -16.28
C ILE A 238 4.81 -3.58 -16.64
N SER A 239 4.94 -2.27 -16.64
CA SER A 239 6.19 -1.57 -16.93
C SER A 239 7.30 -1.96 -15.94
N GLY A 240 8.49 -2.30 -16.48
CA GLY A 240 9.68 -2.67 -15.70
C GLY A 240 10.49 -1.48 -15.20
N LYS A 241 11.79 -1.73 -14.88
CA LYS A 241 12.73 -0.72 -14.34
C LYS A 241 13.13 0.33 -15.37
N LYS A 242 13.17 -0.03 -16.65
CA LYS A 242 13.61 0.87 -17.72
C LYS A 242 12.52 1.07 -18.77
N PRO A 243 12.49 2.20 -19.47
CA PRO A 243 11.55 2.42 -20.55
C PRO A 243 11.59 1.29 -21.58
N GLY A 244 10.43 0.69 -21.87
CA GLY A 244 10.26 -0.42 -22.80
C GLY A 244 10.54 -1.81 -22.23
N GLU A 245 10.98 -1.93 -20.97
CA GLU A 245 11.01 -3.21 -20.25
C GLU A 245 9.64 -3.49 -19.63
N THR A 246 9.28 -4.78 -19.59
CA THR A 246 8.11 -5.27 -18.85
C THR A 246 8.55 -6.25 -17.76
N ILE A 247 7.73 -6.37 -16.73
CA ILE A 247 7.79 -7.44 -15.73
C ILE A 247 6.43 -8.12 -15.67
N THR A 248 6.42 -9.43 -15.53
CA THR A 248 5.19 -10.21 -15.43
C THR A 248 4.79 -10.35 -13.98
N GLN A 249 3.65 -9.75 -13.61
CA GLN A 249 3.03 -10.00 -12.32
C GLN A 249 2.23 -11.31 -12.40
N ILE A 250 2.50 -12.20 -11.45
CA ILE A 250 1.82 -13.50 -11.32
C ILE A 250 0.85 -13.42 -10.17
N GLY A 251 -0.37 -13.95 -10.36
CA GLY A 251 -1.41 -13.97 -9.33
C GLY A 251 -0.94 -14.67 -8.05
N LYS A 252 -1.21 -14.06 -6.91
CA LYS A 252 -0.82 -14.50 -5.57
C LYS A 252 -1.67 -13.80 -4.51
N PRO A 253 -1.68 -14.28 -3.25
CA PRO A 253 -2.35 -13.55 -2.16
C PRO A 253 -1.87 -12.11 -2.03
N ILE A 254 -2.79 -11.22 -1.69
CA ILE A 254 -2.52 -9.79 -1.53
C ILE A 254 -1.80 -9.55 -0.22
N VAL A 255 -0.56 -9.09 -0.29
CA VAL A 255 0.30 -8.83 0.87
C VAL A 255 1.01 -7.49 0.71
N TYR A 256 0.87 -6.64 1.73
CA TYR A 256 1.53 -5.34 1.79
C TYR A 256 2.97 -5.46 2.25
N GLY A 257 3.84 -4.65 1.66
CA GLY A 257 5.25 -4.57 2.02
C GLY A 257 5.69 -3.15 2.33
N ILE A 258 6.69 -3.04 3.19
CA ILE A 258 7.31 -1.77 3.61
C ILE A 258 8.83 -1.90 3.60
N THR A 259 9.54 -0.82 3.26
CA THR A 259 11.00 -0.72 3.30
C THR A 259 11.47 0.70 3.59
N ILE A 260 12.73 0.81 3.98
CA ILE A 260 13.47 2.08 4.07
C ILE A 260 14.44 2.13 2.89
N PRO A 261 14.37 3.14 2.00
CA PRO A 261 15.38 3.33 0.97
C PRO A 261 16.79 3.52 1.54
N LYS A 262 17.83 3.09 0.82
CA LYS A 262 19.23 3.18 1.27
C LYS A 262 19.74 4.59 1.54
N ASP A 263 19.22 5.55 0.78
CA ASP A 263 19.55 6.98 0.87
C ASP A 263 18.47 7.78 1.61
N ALA A 264 17.65 7.10 2.43
CA ALA A 264 16.61 7.73 3.21
C ALA A 264 17.19 8.84 4.12
N PRO A 265 16.63 10.05 4.06
CA PRO A 265 17.00 11.07 5.06
C PRO A 265 16.42 10.64 6.42
N HIS A 266 17.21 10.79 7.48
CA HIS A 266 16.80 10.43 8.85
C HIS A 266 16.28 8.99 8.98
N PRO A 267 17.08 7.96 8.63
CA PRO A 267 16.62 6.57 8.69
C PRO A 267 16.19 6.12 10.08
N GLU A 268 16.73 6.74 11.13
CA GLU A 268 16.33 6.51 12.52
C GLU A 268 14.86 6.86 12.79
N LEU A 269 14.31 7.89 12.11
CA LEU A 269 12.89 8.24 12.22
C LEU A 269 12.01 7.21 11.51
N ALA A 270 12.47 6.73 10.35
CA ALA A 270 11.79 5.67 9.61
C ALA A 270 11.75 4.37 10.41
N VAL A 271 12.85 4.00 11.09
CA VAL A 271 12.92 2.85 11.99
C VAL A 271 11.92 3.02 13.14
N ALA A 272 11.89 4.19 13.81
CA ALA A 272 10.97 4.44 14.92
C ALA A 272 9.49 4.35 14.47
N TRP A 273 9.17 4.84 13.26
CA TRP A 273 7.81 4.77 12.73
C TRP A 273 7.41 3.33 12.37
N ILE A 274 8.32 2.54 11.77
CA ILE A 274 8.04 1.13 11.46
C ILE A 274 7.98 0.30 12.75
N ASP A 275 8.81 0.58 13.76
CA ASP A 275 8.72 -0.04 15.09
C ASP A 275 7.34 0.18 15.72
N PHE A 276 6.80 1.41 15.60
CA PHE A 276 5.43 1.70 16.03
C PHE A 276 4.38 0.97 15.20
N LEU A 277 4.47 0.99 13.86
CA LEU A 277 3.57 0.24 12.98
C LEU A 277 3.50 -1.24 13.36
N LEU A 278 4.65 -1.88 13.61
CA LEU A 278 4.74 -3.31 13.91
C LEU A 278 4.44 -3.66 15.37
N SER A 279 4.24 -2.66 16.23
CA SER A 279 3.81 -2.88 17.62
C SER A 279 2.36 -3.39 17.68
N SER A 280 1.94 -3.89 18.86
CA SER A 280 0.54 -4.31 19.08
C SER A 280 -0.47 -3.20 18.78
N ASP A 281 -0.14 -1.95 19.15
CA ASP A 281 -1.03 -0.81 18.95
C ASP A 281 -1.11 -0.41 17.47
N GLY A 282 0.03 -0.41 16.77
CA GLY A 282 0.07 -0.14 15.34
C GLY A 282 -0.67 -1.20 14.53
N MET A 283 -0.47 -2.50 14.84
CA MET A 283 -1.17 -3.60 14.17
C MET A 283 -2.68 -3.58 14.44
N ALA A 284 -3.12 -3.15 15.62
CA ALA A 284 -4.54 -2.96 15.92
C ALA A 284 -5.17 -1.84 15.08
N ILE A 285 -4.42 -0.77 14.78
CA ILE A 285 -4.88 0.30 13.87
C ILE A 285 -5.02 -0.24 12.44
N ILE A 286 -4.07 -1.02 11.96
CA ILE A 286 -4.13 -1.67 10.64
C ILE A 286 -5.36 -2.58 10.53
N GLU A 287 -5.59 -3.43 11.53
CA GLU A 287 -6.75 -4.33 11.59
C GLU A 287 -8.08 -3.57 11.62
N ALA A 288 -8.17 -2.52 12.43
CA ALA A 288 -9.37 -1.68 12.53
C ALA A 288 -9.72 -0.98 11.19
N ASN A 289 -8.72 -0.77 10.32
CA ASN A 289 -8.89 -0.24 8.97
C ASN A 289 -9.18 -1.32 7.90
N GLY A 290 -9.51 -2.54 8.30
CA GLY A 290 -9.93 -3.61 7.41
C GLY A 290 -8.79 -4.32 6.68
N GLN A 291 -7.56 -4.22 7.19
CA GLN A 291 -6.38 -4.91 6.66
C GLN A 291 -5.90 -5.96 7.69
N PRO A 292 -6.16 -7.27 7.47
CA PRO A 292 -5.69 -8.30 8.38
C PRO A 292 -4.18 -8.23 8.58
N PRO A 293 -3.67 -8.11 9.83
CA PRO A 293 -2.25 -8.02 10.10
C PRO A 293 -1.53 -9.37 9.94
N ILE A 294 -0.26 -9.33 9.56
CA ILE A 294 0.63 -10.50 9.53
C ILE A 294 1.48 -10.46 10.80
N ILE A 295 1.24 -11.40 11.72
CA ILE A 295 1.91 -11.49 13.02
C ILE A 295 2.39 -12.95 13.27
N PRO A 296 3.72 -13.18 13.38
CA PRO A 296 4.81 -12.24 13.14
C PRO A 296 4.88 -11.79 11.68
N ALA A 297 5.34 -10.57 11.45
CA ALA A 297 5.63 -10.06 10.11
C ALA A 297 6.72 -10.90 9.42
N VAL A 298 6.83 -10.81 8.08
CA VAL A 298 7.79 -11.62 7.33
C VAL A 298 8.76 -10.72 6.57
N THR A 299 10.04 -11.11 6.51
CA THR A 299 11.08 -10.41 5.75
C THR A 299 11.84 -11.37 4.84
N ASN A 300 12.45 -10.85 3.77
CA ASN A 300 13.34 -11.61 2.90
C ASN A 300 14.71 -11.90 3.51
N ASP A 301 15.21 -11.03 4.38
CA ASP A 301 16.55 -11.15 4.99
C ASP A 301 16.60 -10.40 6.32
N LYS A 302 16.46 -11.13 7.41
CA LYS A 302 16.45 -10.58 8.78
C LYS A 302 17.80 -9.95 9.17
N SER A 303 18.90 -10.38 8.55
CA SER A 303 20.25 -9.88 8.85
C SER A 303 20.44 -8.43 8.38
N LYS A 304 19.70 -8.01 7.35
CA LYS A 304 19.75 -6.66 6.77
C LYS A 304 18.85 -5.65 7.46
N LEU A 305 17.95 -6.13 8.34
CA LEU A 305 17.06 -5.23 9.07
C LEU A 305 17.81 -4.47 10.18
N PRO A 306 17.39 -3.23 10.48
CA PRO A 306 17.72 -2.56 11.74
C PRO A 306 17.39 -3.47 12.94
N ASP A 307 18.25 -3.44 13.95
CA ASP A 307 18.14 -4.33 15.12
C ASP A 307 16.78 -4.20 15.83
N GLU A 308 16.23 -2.99 15.89
CA GLU A 308 14.96 -2.66 16.52
C GLU A 308 13.78 -3.40 15.88
N LEU A 309 13.84 -3.67 14.57
CA LEU A 309 12.75 -4.30 13.81
C LEU A 309 12.80 -5.82 13.83
N ARG A 310 13.97 -6.42 14.13
CA ARG A 310 14.18 -7.89 14.08
C ARG A 310 13.26 -8.67 15.02
N LYS A 311 12.81 -8.07 16.12
CA LYS A 311 11.92 -8.70 17.11
C LYS A 311 10.51 -9.00 16.57
N TYR A 312 10.08 -8.33 15.49
CA TYR A 312 8.73 -8.46 14.94
C TYR A 312 8.64 -9.47 13.80
N VAL A 313 9.77 -9.92 13.26
CA VAL A 313 9.79 -10.64 11.98
C VAL A 313 10.31 -12.07 12.08
N THR A 314 9.78 -12.89 11.16
CA THR A 314 10.38 -14.17 10.73
C THR A 314 10.91 -14.02 9.30
N GLU A 315 11.84 -14.89 8.89
CA GLU A 315 12.28 -14.93 7.49
C GLU A 315 11.30 -15.75 6.63
N SER A 316 11.13 -15.33 5.39
CA SER A 316 10.44 -16.15 4.38
C SER A 316 11.28 -17.41 4.11
N ASN A 317 10.63 -18.57 4.09
CA ASN A 317 11.27 -19.84 3.73
C ASN A 317 11.66 -19.86 2.25
#